data_61f45910d20056c9fc5e03723e51e86a
#
_entry.id   61f45910d20056c9fc5e03723e51e86a
#
_cell.length_a   1.000
_cell.length_b   1.000
_cell.length_c   1.000
_cell.angle_alpha   90.00
_cell.angle_beta   90.00
_cell.angle_gamma   90.00
#
_symmetry.space_group_name_H-M   'P 1'
#
loop_
_entity.id
_entity.type
_entity.pdbx_description
1 polymer ?
#
loop_
_entity_poly.entity_id
_entity_poly.type
_entity_poly.pdbx_seq_one_letter_code
_entity_poly.pdbx_strand_id
1 'polypeptide(L)'
;APWQVFAVTFTNKASKELRERLEAFGIAGADDIWALTFHSACVRILRRDIDKLGFSNDFTIYDTDDCKRVVKDILKEMDLDEKTFSPREVLAVISKAKDELLSPQDFSKKWAGSGDWKRERVAKIYARYDCILCEANALDFDDLILHTVRLLQNEPDVRAYYQRKFRYILIDEYQDTNRMQYELVRLLADGHRNICVVGDDDQSIYRFRGADISNILNFEKEYKGTRTIRLEQNYRSTQNILDAANAVIKNNVGRKGKTLWTDAGSGEKVTVKTVFNEQDEANFVVSGMMTDFNRGKNWRDNAVLYRMNAQSNALEYALKRNGIPYQVVGGMKFFDRAEVKDMLAYLALINNPADDLRLRRIINTPARGIGNASVERVQTLAAEQGVPMMTVLRAAGEYAALKTAAARLEKFAAMIDALHDAAGDTELADFYDLVCEQSGYLRALEDKGDMESRGRLENVQELKSNILAFLDGEPEDATLAGFLNEIALYTDLDSASTDNC
;
A
#
# COMPACT_ATOMS: atom_id res chain seq x y z
N ALA A 1 -12.98 26.35 8.70
CA ALA A 1 -13.83 25.66 7.72
C ALA A 1 -13.35 24.19 7.58
N PRO A 2 -14.21 23.23 7.23
CA PRO A 2 -13.86 21.80 7.14
C PRO A 2 -12.64 21.52 6.24
N TRP A 3 -12.55 22.14 5.09
CA TRP A 3 -11.42 22.03 4.16
C TRP A 3 -10.05 22.49 4.73
N GLN A 4 -10.04 23.12 5.91
CA GLN A 4 -8.81 23.51 6.62
C GLN A 4 -8.31 22.43 7.60
N VAL A 5 -9.01 21.30 7.69
CA VAL A 5 -8.68 20.21 8.61
C VAL A 5 -7.94 19.11 7.86
N PHE A 6 -6.80 18.74 8.40
CA PHE A 6 -6.00 17.60 7.95
C PHE A 6 -5.96 16.56 9.08
N ALA A 7 -6.71 15.48 8.91
CA ALA A 7 -6.84 14.40 9.88
C ALA A 7 -6.25 13.11 9.29
N VAL A 8 -5.20 12.58 9.88
CA VAL A 8 -4.46 11.44 9.35
C VAL A 8 -4.52 10.25 10.29
N THR A 9 -4.78 9.08 9.70
CA THR A 9 -4.77 7.77 10.36
C THR A 9 -3.80 6.82 9.66
N PHE A 10 -3.62 5.60 10.19
CA PHE A 10 -2.71 4.61 9.59
C PHE A 10 -3.38 3.64 8.61
N THR A 11 -4.71 3.47 8.69
CA THR A 11 -5.45 2.51 7.85
C THR A 11 -6.60 3.18 7.11
N ASN A 12 -6.92 2.68 5.91
CA ASN A 12 -8.06 3.18 5.14
C ASN A 12 -9.37 2.92 5.90
N LYS A 13 -9.49 1.79 6.61
CA LYS A 13 -10.65 1.50 7.46
C LYS A 13 -10.85 2.58 8.53
N ALA A 14 -9.80 2.97 9.25
CA ALA A 14 -9.89 4.04 10.25
C ALA A 14 -10.23 5.39 9.62
N SER A 15 -9.67 5.69 8.45
CA SER A 15 -9.99 6.88 7.67
C SER A 15 -11.47 6.91 7.23
N LYS A 16 -11.99 5.79 6.76
CA LYS A 16 -13.40 5.64 6.39
C LYS A 16 -14.31 5.79 7.60
N GLU A 17 -14.02 5.10 8.70
CA GLU A 17 -14.79 5.21 9.96
C GLU A 17 -14.80 6.66 10.49
N LEU A 18 -13.67 7.36 10.40
CA LEU A 18 -13.58 8.77 10.80
C LEU A 18 -14.53 9.63 9.95
N ARG A 19 -14.57 9.46 8.62
CA ARG A 19 -15.49 10.18 7.72
C ARG A 19 -16.95 9.89 8.06
N GLU A 20 -17.33 8.63 8.16
CA GLU A 20 -18.68 8.20 8.51
C GLU A 20 -19.16 8.81 9.84
N ARG A 21 -18.29 8.88 10.83
CA ARG A 21 -18.60 9.53 12.13
C ARG A 21 -18.76 11.05 12.01
N LEU A 22 -17.92 11.72 11.20
CA LEU A 22 -18.03 13.16 10.97
C LEU A 22 -19.37 13.51 10.29
N GLU A 23 -19.80 12.71 9.32
CA GLU A 23 -21.10 12.82 8.66
C GLU A 23 -22.24 12.58 9.66
N ALA A 24 -22.17 11.51 10.45
CA ALA A 24 -23.15 11.18 11.47
C ALA A 24 -23.33 12.28 12.54
N PHE A 25 -22.30 13.07 12.83
CA PHE A 25 -22.37 14.24 13.67
C PHE A 25 -23.05 15.46 13.00
N GLY A 26 -23.42 15.35 11.72
CA GLY A 26 -24.08 16.43 10.98
C GLY A 26 -23.17 17.63 10.73
N ILE A 27 -21.89 17.43 10.61
CA ILE A 27 -20.91 18.50 10.33
C ILE A 27 -21.09 18.92 8.87
N ALA A 28 -21.56 20.13 8.63
CA ALA A 28 -21.70 20.66 7.27
C ALA A 28 -20.32 20.75 6.58
N GLY A 29 -20.17 20.13 5.41
CA GLY A 29 -18.92 20.05 4.65
C GLY A 29 -17.92 19.05 5.25
N ALA A 30 -18.38 18.01 5.94
CA ALA A 30 -17.52 16.94 6.46
C ALA A 30 -16.65 16.32 5.35
N ASP A 31 -17.18 16.22 4.13
CA ASP A 31 -16.49 15.67 2.96
C ASP A 31 -15.27 16.49 2.52
N ASP A 32 -15.24 17.78 2.84
CA ASP A 32 -14.09 18.66 2.57
C ASP A 32 -12.90 18.40 3.52
N ILE A 33 -13.11 17.66 4.62
CA ILE A 33 -12.05 17.31 5.57
C ILE A 33 -11.11 16.28 4.93
N TRP A 34 -9.81 16.57 4.95
CA TRP A 34 -8.83 15.57 4.55
C TRP A 34 -8.67 14.52 5.67
N ALA A 35 -9.63 13.60 5.75
CA ALA A 35 -9.60 12.43 6.62
C ALA A 35 -9.02 11.24 5.82
N LEU A 36 -7.69 11.06 5.85
CA LEU A 36 -6.94 10.20 4.94
C LEU A 36 -5.87 9.38 5.69
N THR A 37 -5.26 8.41 5.01
CA THR A 37 -3.99 7.83 5.47
C THR A 37 -2.82 8.74 5.08
N PHE A 38 -1.63 8.55 5.70
CA PHE A 38 -0.41 9.28 5.31
C PHE A 38 -0.13 9.14 3.81
N HIS A 39 -0.18 7.91 3.29
CA HIS A 39 0.10 7.65 1.88
C HIS A 39 -0.93 8.29 0.95
N SER A 40 -2.23 8.17 1.27
CA SER A 40 -3.30 8.80 0.48
C SER A 40 -3.14 10.32 0.42
N ALA A 41 -2.81 10.94 1.54
CA ALA A 41 -2.56 12.38 1.59
C ALA A 41 -1.33 12.77 0.74
N CYS A 42 -0.25 12.00 0.81
CA CYS A 42 0.95 12.20 -0.01
C CYS A 42 0.67 12.05 -1.50
N VAL A 43 -0.05 11.00 -1.90
CA VAL A 43 -0.46 10.81 -3.31
C VAL A 43 -1.23 12.03 -3.81
N ARG A 44 -2.19 12.52 -3.03
CA ARG A 44 -3.00 13.69 -3.41
C ARG A 44 -2.16 14.97 -3.54
N ILE A 45 -1.15 15.16 -2.69
CA ILE A 45 -0.20 16.27 -2.80
C ILE A 45 0.68 16.10 -4.05
N LEU A 46 1.24 14.92 -4.25
CA LEU A 46 2.15 14.64 -5.36
C LEU A 46 1.46 14.70 -6.72
N ARG A 47 0.21 14.19 -6.85
CA ARG A 47 -0.57 14.31 -8.11
C ARG A 47 -0.75 15.75 -8.55
N ARG A 48 -0.69 16.70 -7.64
CA ARG A 48 -0.80 18.12 -7.96
C ARG A 48 0.53 18.79 -8.28
N ASP A 49 1.60 18.48 -7.55
CA ASP A 49 2.80 19.32 -7.51
C ASP A 49 4.12 18.55 -7.77
N ILE A 50 4.08 17.25 -8.12
CA ILE A 50 5.31 16.43 -8.27
C ILE A 50 6.14 16.82 -9.50
N ASP A 51 5.54 17.52 -10.46
CA ASP A 51 6.23 18.04 -11.66
C ASP A 51 7.44 18.91 -11.29
N LYS A 52 7.39 19.59 -10.14
CA LYS A 52 8.50 20.37 -9.57
C LYS A 52 9.70 19.52 -9.16
N LEU A 53 9.51 18.21 -8.99
CA LEU A 53 10.58 17.26 -8.73
C LEU A 53 11.04 16.50 -9.97
N GLY A 54 10.47 16.81 -11.15
CA GLY A 54 10.86 16.24 -12.44
C GLY A 54 10.11 14.94 -12.81
N PHE A 55 9.06 14.58 -12.08
CA PHE A 55 8.15 13.49 -12.42
C PHE A 55 6.92 14.02 -13.15
N SER A 56 6.23 13.15 -13.90
CA SER A 56 4.90 13.45 -14.41
C SER A 56 3.82 13.09 -13.38
N ASN A 57 2.69 13.82 -13.43
CA ASN A 57 1.61 13.66 -12.45
C ASN A 57 0.87 12.31 -12.57
N ASP A 58 1.04 11.59 -13.66
CA ASP A 58 0.48 10.26 -13.96
C ASP A 58 1.34 9.08 -13.46
N PHE A 59 2.28 9.33 -12.56
CA PHE A 59 3.21 8.32 -12.03
C PHE A 59 2.50 7.04 -11.57
N THR A 60 3.17 5.89 -11.75
CA THR A 60 2.71 4.59 -11.27
C THR A 60 3.19 4.34 -9.84
N ILE A 61 2.36 3.73 -8.99
CA ILE A 61 2.76 3.27 -7.66
C ILE A 61 3.14 1.79 -7.75
N TYR A 62 4.38 1.46 -7.41
CA TYR A 62 4.89 0.09 -7.42
C TYR A 62 4.62 -0.61 -6.10
N ASP A 63 4.07 -1.82 -6.19
CA ASP A 63 3.91 -2.70 -5.04
C ASP A 63 5.23 -3.40 -4.65
N THR A 64 5.21 -4.15 -3.55
CA THR A 64 6.40 -4.88 -3.07
C THR A 64 6.93 -5.90 -4.09
N ASP A 65 6.07 -6.50 -4.92
CA ASP A 65 6.49 -7.49 -5.91
C ASP A 65 7.11 -6.80 -7.12
N ASP A 66 6.59 -5.65 -7.52
CA ASP A 66 7.19 -4.81 -8.54
C ASP A 66 8.60 -4.36 -8.13
N CYS A 67 8.73 -3.84 -6.90
CA CYS A 67 10.03 -3.44 -6.35
C CYS A 67 11.03 -4.60 -6.31
N LYS A 68 10.60 -5.82 -5.93
CA LYS A 68 11.45 -7.02 -5.96
C LYS A 68 11.89 -7.36 -7.37
N ARG A 69 11.03 -7.21 -8.38
CA ARG A 69 11.38 -7.45 -9.79
C ARG A 69 12.41 -6.46 -10.27
N VAL A 70 12.24 -5.17 -9.97
CA VAL A 70 13.25 -4.15 -10.28
C VAL A 70 14.60 -4.50 -9.66
N VAL A 71 14.64 -4.87 -8.37
CA VAL A 71 15.90 -5.26 -7.72
C VAL A 71 16.49 -6.51 -8.37
N LYS A 72 15.71 -7.52 -8.73
CA LYS A 72 16.20 -8.71 -9.45
C LYS A 72 16.82 -8.37 -10.80
N ASP A 73 16.19 -7.49 -11.56
CA ASP A 73 16.72 -7.03 -12.84
C ASP A 73 18.06 -6.30 -12.65
N ILE A 74 18.18 -5.44 -11.61
CA ILE A 74 19.43 -4.77 -11.25
C ILE A 74 20.52 -5.76 -10.85
N LEU A 75 20.19 -6.77 -10.04
CA LEU A 75 21.15 -7.81 -9.65
C LEU A 75 21.70 -8.56 -10.86
N LYS A 76 20.83 -8.89 -11.82
CA LYS A 76 21.21 -9.51 -13.09
C LYS A 76 22.07 -8.58 -13.95
N GLU A 77 21.72 -7.29 -14.05
CA GLU A 77 22.50 -6.25 -14.77
C GLU A 77 23.91 -6.09 -14.18
N MET A 78 24.04 -6.16 -12.85
CA MET A 78 25.31 -6.00 -12.14
C MET A 78 26.09 -7.29 -11.93
N ASP A 79 25.62 -8.42 -12.46
CA ASP A 79 26.20 -9.77 -12.26
C ASP A 79 26.36 -10.11 -10.77
N LEU A 80 25.30 -9.86 -9.98
CA LEU A 80 25.27 -10.11 -8.54
C LEU A 80 24.38 -11.30 -8.20
N ASP A 81 24.87 -12.15 -7.29
CA ASP A 81 24.15 -13.36 -6.86
C ASP A 81 22.98 -13.03 -5.91
N GLU A 82 21.76 -13.52 -6.23
CA GLU A 82 20.54 -13.32 -5.42
C GLU A 82 20.62 -14.00 -4.03
N LYS A 83 21.47 -15.01 -3.84
CA LYS A 83 21.67 -15.62 -2.52
C LYS A 83 22.45 -14.71 -1.57
N THR A 84 23.39 -13.95 -2.12
CA THR A 84 24.19 -12.98 -1.38
C THR A 84 23.46 -11.66 -1.17
N PHE A 85 22.65 -11.24 -2.18
CA PHE A 85 21.85 -10.02 -2.18
C PHE A 85 20.38 -10.36 -2.40
N SER A 86 19.72 -10.87 -1.34
CA SER A 86 18.27 -11.13 -1.42
C SER A 86 17.50 -9.83 -1.74
N PRO A 87 16.64 -9.82 -2.78
CA PRO A 87 15.85 -8.63 -3.12
C PRO A 87 15.09 -8.05 -1.92
N ARG A 88 14.58 -8.92 -1.04
CA ARG A 88 13.89 -8.51 0.19
C ARG A 88 14.82 -7.76 1.16
N GLU A 89 16.04 -8.26 1.36
CA GLU A 89 17.00 -7.62 2.25
C GLU A 89 17.52 -6.30 1.67
N VAL A 90 17.78 -6.26 0.35
CA VAL A 90 18.18 -5.04 -0.35
C VAL A 90 17.11 -3.97 -0.21
N LEU A 91 15.84 -4.30 -0.48
CA LEU A 91 14.71 -3.38 -0.32
C LEU A 91 14.56 -2.90 1.13
N ALA A 92 14.76 -3.76 2.11
CA ALA A 92 14.70 -3.36 3.52
C ALA A 92 15.80 -2.34 3.88
N VAL A 93 17.00 -2.46 3.29
CA VAL A 93 18.08 -1.47 3.47
C VAL A 93 17.75 -0.16 2.76
N ILE A 94 17.18 -0.21 1.54
CA ILE A 94 16.77 0.97 0.79
C ILE A 94 15.64 1.70 1.54
N SER A 95 14.60 0.99 1.98
CA SER A 95 13.50 1.52 2.77
C SER A 95 13.99 2.24 4.02
N LYS A 96 14.91 1.62 4.76
CA LYS A 96 15.52 2.25 5.93
C LYS A 96 16.32 3.51 5.57
N ALA A 97 17.04 3.52 4.44
CA ALA A 97 17.75 4.71 3.97
C ALA A 97 16.79 5.85 3.63
N LYS A 98 15.66 5.53 2.97
CA LYS A 98 14.58 6.48 2.68
C LYS A 98 13.96 7.03 3.97
N ASP A 99 13.69 6.17 4.97
CA ASP A 99 13.20 6.58 6.30
C ASP A 99 14.14 7.56 7.01
N GLU A 100 15.45 7.39 6.82
CA GLU A 100 16.48 8.31 7.32
C GLU A 100 16.64 9.58 6.44
N LEU A 101 15.80 9.75 5.40
CA LEU A 101 15.84 10.83 4.40
C LEU A 101 17.17 10.87 3.61
N LEU A 102 17.88 9.74 3.51
CA LEU A 102 19.11 9.65 2.77
C LEU A 102 18.84 9.45 1.28
N SER A 103 19.40 10.34 0.46
CA SER A 103 19.44 10.11 -0.99
C SER A 103 20.39 8.94 -1.31
N PRO A 104 20.30 8.34 -2.52
CA PRO A 104 21.29 7.36 -2.97
C PRO A 104 22.74 7.86 -2.84
N GLN A 105 22.98 9.14 -3.12
CA GLN A 105 24.27 9.79 -3.01
C GLN A 105 24.73 9.92 -1.54
N ASP A 106 23.84 10.30 -0.63
CA ASP A 106 24.15 10.42 0.79
C ASP A 106 24.38 9.05 1.42
N PHE A 107 23.59 8.04 1.02
CA PHE A 107 23.79 6.66 1.43
C PHE A 107 25.15 6.13 0.93
N SER A 108 25.51 6.41 -0.32
CA SER A 108 26.81 6.05 -0.88
C SER A 108 27.97 6.71 -0.10
N LYS A 109 27.88 8.01 0.19
CA LYS A 109 28.89 8.72 1.00
C LYS A 109 29.02 8.16 2.41
N LYS A 110 27.89 7.81 3.05
CA LYS A 110 27.84 7.24 4.42
C LYS A 110 28.60 5.93 4.52
N TRP A 111 28.59 5.10 3.47
CA TRP A 111 29.19 3.77 3.48
C TRP A 111 30.48 3.66 2.69
N ALA A 112 30.89 4.68 1.92
CA ALA A 112 32.14 4.71 1.19
C ALA A 112 33.34 4.57 2.15
N GLY A 113 34.18 3.56 1.93
CA GLY A 113 35.38 3.32 2.76
C GLY A 113 35.10 2.80 4.17
N SER A 114 33.85 2.40 4.48
CA SER A 114 33.49 1.84 5.80
C SER A 114 34.04 0.43 6.05
N GLY A 115 34.52 -0.25 5.00
CA GLY A 115 34.89 -1.66 5.03
C GLY A 115 33.69 -2.62 4.93
N ASP A 116 32.46 -2.12 4.94
CA ASP A 116 31.24 -2.91 4.69
C ASP A 116 30.95 -2.99 3.18
N TRP A 117 31.63 -3.92 2.52
CA TRP A 117 31.52 -4.11 1.08
C TRP A 117 30.08 -4.43 0.62
N LYS A 118 29.26 -5.07 1.48
CA LYS A 118 27.85 -5.34 1.15
C LYS A 118 27.06 -4.04 1.06
N ARG A 119 27.22 -3.14 2.02
CA ARG A 119 26.56 -1.83 2.02
C ARG A 119 27.05 -0.93 0.90
N GLU A 120 28.34 -0.96 0.58
CA GLU A 120 28.88 -0.26 -0.59
C GLU A 120 28.25 -0.78 -1.90
N ARG A 121 28.01 -2.09 -1.99
CA ARG A 121 27.34 -2.67 -3.15
C ARG A 121 25.85 -2.31 -3.18
N VAL A 122 25.16 -2.36 -2.04
CA VAL A 122 23.75 -1.93 -1.92
C VAL A 122 23.59 -0.44 -2.27
N ALA A 123 24.59 0.40 -1.99
CA ALA A 123 24.57 1.81 -2.40
C ALA A 123 24.50 1.98 -3.92
N LYS A 124 25.21 1.14 -4.68
CA LYS A 124 25.14 1.13 -6.15
C LYS A 124 23.78 0.61 -6.65
N ILE A 125 23.25 -0.43 -5.99
CA ILE A 125 21.91 -0.97 -6.30
C ILE A 125 20.85 0.11 -6.03
N TYR A 126 20.94 0.82 -4.90
CA TYR A 126 20.00 1.89 -4.56
C TYR A 126 20.02 3.03 -5.60
N ALA A 127 21.20 3.45 -6.03
CA ALA A 127 21.32 4.48 -7.06
C ALA A 127 20.70 4.04 -8.39
N ARG A 128 20.90 2.78 -8.81
CA ARG A 128 20.27 2.25 -10.02
C ARG A 128 18.77 2.04 -9.87
N TYR A 129 18.31 1.61 -8.68
CA TYR A 129 16.91 1.47 -8.33
C TYR A 129 16.14 2.80 -8.44
N ASP A 130 16.68 3.85 -7.83
CA ASP A 130 16.13 5.20 -7.88
C ASP A 130 16.05 5.72 -9.33
N CYS A 131 17.10 5.48 -10.13
CA CYS A 131 17.16 5.84 -11.54
C CYS A 131 16.05 5.12 -12.35
N ILE A 132 15.88 3.80 -12.17
CA ILE A 132 14.86 3.01 -12.88
C ILE A 132 13.45 3.51 -12.54
N LEU A 133 13.17 3.81 -11.27
CA LEU A 133 11.87 4.35 -10.87
C LEU A 133 11.62 5.72 -11.51
N CYS A 134 12.63 6.60 -11.54
CA CYS A 134 12.53 7.89 -12.24
C CYS A 134 12.27 7.72 -13.74
N GLU A 135 13.02 6.83 -14.42
CA GLU A 135 12.87 6.54 -15.85
C GLU A 135 11.47 5.99 -16.19
N ALA A 136 10.90 5.18 -15.31
CA ALA A 136 9.57 4.59 -15.43
C ALA A 136 8.44 5.54 -14.98
N ASN A 137 8.73 6.75 -14.54
CA ASN A 137 7.79 7.63 -13.87
C ASN A 137 7.00 6.85 -12.79
N ALA A 138 7.72 6.17 -11.90
CA ALA A 138 7.15 5.31 -10.87
C ALA A 138 7.69 5.68 -9.48
N LEU A 139 6.88 5.44 -8.46
CA LEU A 139 7.21 5.63 -7.04
C LEU A 139 6.90 4.35 -6.28
N ASP A 140 7.75 3.97 -5.32
CA ASP A 140 7.37 2.97 -4.33
C ASP A 140 6.63 3.62 -3.14
N PHE A 141 6.17 2.80 -2.18
CA PHE A 141 5.43 3.31 -1.03
C PHE A 141 6.25 4.30 -0.17
N ASP A 142 7.55 4.06 -0.01
CA ASP A 142 8.41 4.97 0.76
C ASP A 142 8.60 6.29 0.01
N ASP A 143 8.67 6.26 -1.31
CA ASP A 143 8.81 7.44 -2.17
C ASP A 143 7.62 8.39 -2.05
N LEU A 144 6.42 7.89 -1.82
CA LEU A 144 5.24 8.74 -1.65
C LEU A 144 5.45 9.75 -0.51
N ILE A 145 5.96 9.30 0.63
CA ILE A 145 6.21 10.18 1.77
C ILE A 145 7.51 10.96 1.56
N LEU A 146 8.58 10.29 1.10
CA LEU A 146 9.89 10.91 0.86
C LEU A 146 9.81 12.09 -0.11
N HIS A 147 9.17 11.89 -1.27
CA HIS A 147 9.03 12.96 -2.26
C HIS A 147 8.10 14.07 -1.81
N THR A 148 7.05 13.76 -1.02
CA THR A 148 6.23 14.80 -0.40
C THR A 148 7.04 15.66 0.57
N VAL A 149 7.88 15.03 1.42
CA VAL A 149 8.78 15.75 2.32
C VAL A 149 9.76 16.60 1.53
N ARG A 150 10.41 16.04 0.49
CA ARG A 150 11.35 16.78 -0.38
C ARG A 150 10.68 17.95 -1.08
N LEU A 151 9.48 17.76 -1.61
CA LEU A 151 8.68 18.79 -2.25
C LEU A 151 8.43 19.97 -1.27
N LEU A 152 7.97 19.67 -0.06
CA LEU A 152 7.71 20.69 0.95
C LEU A 152 9.01 21.36 1.47
N GLN A 153 10.15 20.66 1.44
CA GLN A 153 11.44 21.24 1.83
C GLN A 153 12.00 22.17 0.75
N ASN A 154 11.93 21.76 -0.51
CA ASN A 154 12.60 22.42 -1.62
C ASN A 154 11.74 23.51 -2.28
N GLU A 155 10.39 23.41 -2.19
CA GLU A 155 9.44 24.32 -2.81
C GLU A 155 8.69 25.14 -1.75
N PRO A 156 9.20 26.33 -1.37
CA PRO A 156 8.60 27.16 -0.32
C PRO A 156 7.16 27.58 -0.61
N ASP A 157 6.82 27.80 -1.87
CA ASP A 157 5.48 28.21 -2.30
C ASP A 157 4.46 27.08 -2.11
N VAL A 158 4.84 25.84 -2.42
CA VAL A 158 4.02 24.64 -2.18
C VAL A 158 3.82 24.46 -0.68
N ARG A 159 4.91 24.51 0.09
CA ARG A 159 4.83 24.43 1.56
C ARG A 159 3.90 25.51 2.13
N ALA A 160 4.06 26.77 1.74
CA ALA A 160 3.24 27.88 2.19
C ALA A 160 1.76 27.70 1.79
N TYR A 161 1.48 27.11 0.62
CA TYR A 161 0.12 26.78 0.20
C TYR A 161 -0.52 25.78 1.17
N TYR A 162 0.12 24.66 1.46
CA TYR A 162 -0.43 23.62 2.34
C TYR A 162 -0.49 24.08 3.80
N GLN A 163 0.44 24.87 4.30
CA GLN A 163 0.38 25.49 5.62
C GLN A 163 -0.81 26.47 5.76
N ARG A 164 -1.17 27.20 4.71
CA ARG A 164 -2.38 28.05 4.70
C ARG A 164 -3.66 27.22 4.57
N LYS A 165 -3.64 26.15 3.78
CA LYS A 165 -4.76 25.25 3.60
C LYS A 165 -5.05 24.49 4.90
N PHE A 166 -4.10 23.82 5.48
CA PHE A 166 -4.28 23.00 6.68
C PHE A 166 -4.00 23.79 7.95
N ARG A 167 -5.05 24.37 8.52
CA ARG A 167 -4.96 25.17 9.75
C ARG A 167 -5.09 24.31 11.01
N TYR A 168 -5.61 23.10 10.90
CA TYR A 168 -5.82 22.13 11.96
C TYR A 168 -5.25 20.79 11.50
N ILE A 169 -4.25 20.30 12.23
CA ILE A 169 -3.58 19.03 11.91
C ILE A 169 -3.86 18.07 13.06
N LEU A 170 -4.48 16.93 12.74
CA LEU A 170 -4.84 15.89 13.68
C LEU A 170 -4.20 14.58 13.22
N ILE A 171 -3.45 13.92 14.10
CA ILE A 171 -2.77 12.67 13.78
C ILE A 171 -3.20 11.63 14.81
N ASP A 172 -3.74 10.53 14.33
CA ASP A 172 -4.07 9.37 15.13
C ASP A 172 -2.91 8.36 15.14
N GLU A 173 -2.87 7.48 16.13
CA GLU A 173 -1.83 6.43 16.31
C GLU A 173 -0.39 6.99 16.23
N TYR A 174 -0.16 8.16 16.80
CA TYR A 174 1.10 8.90 16.63
C TYR A 174 2.34 8.15 17.12
N GLN A 175 2.21 7.16 18.01
CA GLN A 175 3.28 6.28 18.46
C GLN A 175 3.87 5.40 17.36
N ASP A 176 3.13 5.18 16.26
CA ASP A 176 3.54 4.34 15.15
C ASP A 176 4.14 5.13 13.99
N THR A 177 4.31 6.45 14.14
CA THR A 177 4.93 7.29 13.12
C THR A 177 6.43 7.01 12.99
N ASN A 178 6.92 6.95 11.75
CA ASN A 178 8.34 6.92 11.42
C ASN A 178 8.90 8.35 11.24
N ARG A 179 10.19 8.46 10.97
CA ARG A 179 10.88 9.74 10.83
C ARG A 179 10.36 10.58 9.64
N MET A 180 10.05 9.97 8.50
CA MET A 180 9.53 10.69 7.34
C MET A 180 8.13 11.26 7.62
N GLN A 181 7.25 10.49 8.27
CA GLN A 181 5.91 10.91 8.64
C GLN A 181 5.96 12.05 9.68
N TYR A 182 6.86 11.93 10.66
CA TYR A 182 7.12 13.00 11.61
C TYR A 182 7.55 14.30 10.90
N GLU A 183 8.52 14.22 9.98
CA GLU A 183 9.02 15.37 9.25
C GLU A 183 7.95 16.00 8.35
N LEU A 184 7.12 15.19 7.70
CA LEU A 184 5.97 15.64 6.93
C LEU A 184 5.02 16.50 7.79
N VAL A 185 4.63 15.94 8.94
CA VAL A 185 3.73 16.64 9.89
C VAL A 185 4.36 17.92 10.40
N ARG A 186 5.65 17.90 10.75
CA ARG A 186 6.40 19.06 11.20
C ARG A 186 6.40 20.18 10.15
N LEU A 187 6.70 19.86 8.89
CA LEU A 187 6.71 20.83 7.79
C LEU A 187 5.33 21.47 7.56
N LEU A 188 4.26 20.71 7.67
CA LEU A 188 2.90 21.22 7.52
C LEU A 188 2.48 22.09 8.72
N ALA A 189 2.87 21.71 9.94
CA ALA A 189 2.48 22.39 11.17
C ALA A 189 3.32 23.65 11.48
N ASP A 190 4.53 23.77 10.96
CA ASP A 190 5.55 24.75 11.38
C ASP A 190 5.06 26.21 11.28
N GLY A 191 4.19 26.51 10.31
CA GLY A 191 3.67 27.88 10.11
C GLY A 191 2.69 28.36 11.18
N HIS A 192 2.00 27.47 11.91
CA HIS A 192 0.94 27.81 12.87
C HIS A 192 0.95 27.00 14.16
N ARG A 193 1.64 25.87 14.20
CA ARG A 193 1.76 24.94 15.35
C ARG A 193 0.44 24.47 15.96
N ASN A 194 -0.63 24.51 15.19
CA ASN A 194 -1.94 24.03 15.61
C ASN A 194 -2.08 22.55 15.26
N ILE A 195 -1.55 21.71 16.14
CA ILE A 195 -1.46 20.27 15.97
C ILE A 195 -2.04 19.55 17.19
N CYS A 196 -2.81 18.49 16.95
CA CYS A 196 -3.30 17.57 17.95
C CYS A 196 -2.86 16.16 17.55
N VAL A 197 -2.21 15.46 18.45
CA VAL A 197 -1.81 14.06 18.25
C VAL A 197 -2.52 13.17 19.25
N VAL A 198 -3.01 12.05 18.79
CA VAL A 198 -3.60 10.99 19.60
C VAL A 198 -2.74 9.75 19.46
N GLY A 199 -2.50 9.04 20.55
CA GLY A 199 -1.73 7.81 20.50
C GLY A 199 -1.57 7.15 21.86
N ASP A 200 -1.05 5.95 21.82
CA ASP A 200 -0.86 5.11 22.97
C ASP A 200 0.56 4.50 22.96
N ASP A 201 1.44 5.01 23.80
CA ASP A 201 2.82 4.53 23.91
C ASP A 201 2.91 3.04 24.29
N ASP A 202 1.88 2.49 24.94
CA ASP A 202 1.78 1.08 25.27
C ASP A 202 1.44 0.18 24.05
N GLN A 203 0.91 0.78 22.97
CA GLN A 203 0.55 0.08 21.73
C GLN A 203 1.58 0.25 20.61
N SER A 204 2.75 0.83 20.86
CA SER A 204 3.82 0.97 19.86
C SER A 204 4.44 -0.38 19.51
N ILE A 205 3.90 -1.06 18.50
CA ILE A 205 4.32 -2.40 18.05
C ILE A 205 4.92 -2.42 16.65
N TYR A 206 5.01 -1.27 15.95
CA TYR A 206 5.51 -1.16 14.58
C TYR A 206 6.98 -0.73 14.47
N ARG A 207 7.79 -0.86 15.53
CA ARG A 207 9.22 -0.55 15.48
C ARG A 207 9.97 -1.29 14.36
N PHE A 208 9.58 -2.52 14.04
CA PHE A 208 10.14 -3.30 12.95
C PHE A 208 9.81 -2.74 11.55
N ARG A 209 8.86 -1.80 11.46
CA ARG A 209 8.50 -1.03 10.27
C ARG A 209 9.02 0.41 10.31
N GLY A 210 9.97 0.72 11.18
CA GLY A 210 10.57 2.06 11.28
C GLY A 210 9.87 3.02 12.23
N ALA A 211 8.79 2.61 12.94
CA ALA A 211 8.14 3.47 13.93
C ALA A 211 9.11 3.89 15.03
N ASP A 212 9.07 5.17 15.41
CA ASP A 212 9.89 5.75 16.47
C ASP A 212 9.00 6.31 17.60
N ILE A 213 8.90 5.55 18.67
CA ILE A 213 8.14 5.94 19.85
C ILE A 213 8.59 7.28 20.46
N SER A 214 9.84 7.70 20.18
CA SER A 214 10.34 8.99 20.67
C SER A 214 9.54 10.18 20.16
N ASN A 215 8.85 10.05 19.02
CA ASN A 215 7.99 11.08 18.47
C ASN A 215 6.87 11.48 19.45
N ILE A 216 6.15 10.49 20.00
CA ILE A 216 5.08 10.77 20.99
C ILE A 216 5.64 11.11 22.38
N LEU A 217 6.72 10.44 22.79
CA LEU A 217 7.32 10.69 24.13
C LEU A 217 7.93 12.09 24.25
N ASN A 218 8.48 12.64 23.16
CA ASN A 218 9.13 13.95 23.14
C ASN A 218 8.21 15.09 22.67
N PHE A 219 6.98 14.79 22.26
CA PHE A 219 6.06 15.79 21.69
C PHE A 219 5.89 17.05 22.56
N GLU A 220 5.73 16.87 23.87
CA GLU A 220 5.58 18.01 24.82
C GLU A 220 6.85 18.87 24.91
N LYS A 221 8.03 18.31 24.69
CA LYS A 221 9.30 19.04 24.71
C LYS A 221 9.46 19.90 23.45
N GLU A 222 8.98 19.39 22.33
CA GLU A 222 9.06 20.05 21.04
C GLU A 222 8.00 21.14 20.87
N TYR A 223 6.76 20.83 21.23
CA TYR A 223 5.63 21.75 21.18
C TYR A 223 5.37 22.32 22.58
N LYS A 224 6.12 23.37 22.95
CA LYS A 224 5.95 24.03 24.26
C LYS A 224 4.53 24.56 24.42
N GLY A 225 3.93 24.31 25.58
CA GLY A 225 2.54 24.70 25.86
C GLY A 225 1.52 23.63 25.49
N THR A 226 1.95 22.44 25.11
CA THR A 226 1.06 21.29 24.85
C THR A 226 0.21 20.99 26.08
N ARG A 227 -1.09 20.79 25.86
CA ARG A 227 -2.01 20.27 26.86
C ARG A 227 -2.18 18.77 26.64
N THR A 228 -1.70 17.97 27.59
CA THR A 228 -1.85 16.52 27.56
C THR A 228 -3.12 16.10 28.31
N ILE A 229 -3.95 15.31 27.65
CA ILE A 229 -5.18 14.71 28.21
C ILE A 229 -4.99 13.21 28.17
N ARG A 230 -5.21 12.53 29.33
CA ARG A 230 -5.15 11.07 29.41
C ARG A 230 -6.55 10.49 29.32
N LEU A 231 -6.72 9.50 28.43
CA LEU A 231 -7.95 8.75 28.26
C LEU A 231 -7.73 7.37 28.90
N GLU A 232 -8.07 7.23 30.19
CA GLU A 232 -7.81 6.01 30.97
C GLU A 232 -9.06 5.12 31.10
N GLN A 233 -10.24 5.66 30.85
CA GLN A 233 -11.47 4.86 30.83
C GLN A 233 -11.57 4.07 29.52
N ASN A 234 -11.72 2.75 29.64
CA ASN A 234 -11.91 1.83 28.53
C ASN A 234 -13.39 1.44 28.43
N TYR A 235 -13.94 1.51 27.22
CA TYR A 235 -15.35 1.20 26.92
C TYR A 235 -15.53 -0.11 26.14
N ARG A 236 -14.42 -0.79 25.80
CA ARG A 236 -14.41 -2.01 24.98
C ARG A 236 -14.42 -3.27 25.83
N SER A 237 -13.61 -3.31 26.87
CA SER A 237 -13.26 -4.54 27.60
C SER A 237 -13.77 -4.50 29.05
N THR A 238 -14.00 -5.69 29.61
CA THR A 238 -14.27 -5.86 31.04
C THR A 238 -13.00 -5.77 31.87
N GLN A 239 -13.13 -5.59 33.22
CA GLN A 239 -12.00 -5.33 34.12
C GLN A 239 -10.97 -6.46 34.12
N ASN A 240 -11.41 -7.74 34.11
CA ASN A 240 -10.48 -8.88 34.12
C ASN A 240 -9.53 -8.88 32.89
N ILE A 241 -10.00 -8.44 31.73
CA ILE A 241 -9.18 -8.30 30.55
C ILE A 241 -8.18 -7.15 30.73
N LEU A 242 -8.65 -6.01 31.26
CA LEU A 242 -7.79 -4.85 31.50
C LEU A 242 -6.73 -5.12 32.57
N ASP A 243 -7.07 -5.87 33.61
CA ASP A 243 -6.12 -6.26 34.67
C ASP A 243 -4.99 -7.13 34.08
N ALA A 244 -5.34 -8.09 33.22
CA ALA A 244 -4.35 -8.90 32.52
C ALA A 244 -3.47 -8.04 31.61
N ALA A 245 -4.05 -7.14 30.82
CA ALA A 245 -3.33 -6.22 29.95
C ALA A 245 -2.41 -5.27 30.75
N ASN A 246 -2.92 -4.66 31.82
CA ASN A 246 -2.15 -3.80 32.73
C ASN A 246 -0.99 -4.56 33.38
N ALA A 247 -1.17 -5.84 33.72
CA ALA A 247 -0.11 -6.66 34.30
C ALA A 247 1.00 -6.97 33.28
N VAL A 248 0.64 -7.27 32.04
CA VAL A 248 1.62 -7.52 30.96
C VAL A 248 2.42 -6.26 30.65
N ILE A 249 1.74 -5.13 30.44
CA ILE A 249 2.40 -3.89 30.01
C ILE A 249 3.28 -3.25 31.09
N LYS A 250 3.10 -3.62 32.34
CA LYS A 250 3.96 -3.19 33.46
C LYS A 250 5.43 -3.57 33.28
N ASN A 251 5.70 -4.61 32.49
CA ASN A 251 7.06 -5.06 32.19
C ASN A 251 7.78 -4.14 31.19
N ASN A 252 7.07 -3.28 30.49
CA ASN A 252 7.68 -2.33 29.57
C ASN A 252 8.27 -1.13 30.31
N VAL A 253 9.51 -0.78 29.94
CA VAL A 253 10.22 0.40 30.46
C VAL A 253 10.13 1.57 29.49
N GLY A 254 10.22 2.81 30.01
CA GLY A 254 10.24 4.02 29.16
C GLY A 254 8.86 4.53 28.73
N ARG A 255 7.79 4.03 29.33
CA ARG A 255 6.41 4.46 29.10
C ARG A 255 6.01 5.67 29.96
N LYS A 256 5.02 6.45 29.49
CA LYS A 256 4.44 7.56 30.31
C LYS A 256 3.56 7.07 31.46
N GLY A 257 3.19 5.79 31.49
CA GLY A 257 2.42 5.13 32.51
C GLY A 257 0.96 5.61 32.60
N LYS A 258 0.04 4.66 32.42
CA LYS A 258 -1.40 4.82 32.66
C LYS A 258 -1.94 3.51 33.21
N THR A 259 -3.14 3.54 33.78
CA THR A 259 -3.86 2.36 34.24
C THR A 259 -5.25 2.39 33.67
N LEU A 260 -5.55 1.45 32.78
CA LEU A 260 -6.87 1.36 32.17
C LEU A 260 -7.87 0.78 33.17
N TRP A 261 -9.05 1.37 33.21
CA TRP A 261 -10.18 0.95 34.03
C TRP A 261 -11.49 1.03 33.23
N THR A 262 -12.53 0.35 33.68
CA THR A 262 -13.83 0.31 33.00
C THR A 262 -15.00 0.24 33.97
N ASP A 263 -16.17 0.73 33.54
CA ASP A 263 -17.47 0.56 34.22
C ASP A 263 -18.23 -0.70 33.76
N ALA A 264 -17.68 -1.46 32.81
CA ALA A 264 -18.32 -2.67 32.24
C ALA A 264 -18.32 -3.89 33.19
N GLY A 265 -17.91 -3.70 34.44
CA GLY A 265 -17.83 -4.76 35.43
C GLY A 265 -16.64 -5.71 35.25
N SER A 266 -16.57 -6.74 36.10
CA SER A 266 -15.43 -7.67 36.12
C SER A 266 -15.32 -8.54 34.87
N GLY A 267 -16.46 -8.98 34.33
CA GLY A 267 -16.50 -9.91 33.19
C GLY A 267 -16.00 -11.33 33.55
N GLU A 268 -15.84 -12.15 32.52
CA GLU A 268 -15.27 -13.50 32.67
C GLU A 268 -13.73 -13.42 32.83
N LYS A 269 -13.17 -14.44 33.48
CA LYS A 269 -11.72 -14.55 33.67
C LYS A 269 -11.04 -14.95 32.38
N VAL A 270 -9.83 -14.42 32.15
CA VAL A 270 -8.96 -14.84 31.05
C VAL A 270 -8.56 -16.30 31.25
N THR A 271 -8.78 -17.15 30.28
CA THR A 271 -8.43 -18.56 30.27
C THR A 271 -7.09 -18.78 29.60
N VAL A 272 -6.16 -19.46 30.26
CA VAL A 272 -4.89 -19.91 29.66
C VAL A 272 -4.93 -21.43 29.57
N LYS A 273 -4.72 -21.95 28.35
CA LYS A 273 -4.72 -23.38 28.06
C LYS A 273 -3.40 -23.82 27.45
N THR A 274 -2.76 -24.82 28.06
CA THR A 274 -1.61 -25.52 27.44
C THR A 274 -2.13 -26.76 26.71
N VAL A 275 -1.70 -26.96 25.50
CA VAL A 275 -2.08 -28.08 24.64
C VAL A 275 -0.84 -28.82 24.14
N PHE A 276 -1.00 -30.02 23.58
CA PHE A 276 0.13 -30.87 23.15
C PHE A 276 0.64 -30.51 21.75
N ASN A 277 -0.25 -30.06 20.87
CA ASN A 277 0.07 -29.75 19.47
C ASN A 277 -0.95 -28.77 18.89
N GLU A 278 -0.72 -28.36 17.65
CA GLU A 278 -1.56 -27.41 16.92
C GLU A 278 -2.97 -27.91 16.64
N GLN A 279 -3.14 -29.25 16.53
CA GLN A 279 -4.47 -29.84 16.32
C GLN A 279 -5.31 -29.77 17.59
N ASP A 280 -4.70 -30.01 18.76
CA ASP A 280 -5.38 -29.88 20.05
C ASP A 280 -5.72 -28.41 20.33
N GLU A 281 -4.87 -27.47 19.91
CA GLU A 281 -5.14 -26.03 19.97
C GLU A 281 -6.38 -25.68 19.16
N ALA A 282 -6.42 -26.09 17.88
CA ALA A 282 -7.54 -25.82 16.99
C ALA A 282 -8.85 -26.44 17.49
N ASN A 283 -8.79 -27.69 18.01
CA ASN A 283 -9.97 -28.37 18.57
C ASN A 283 -10.48 -27.65 19.84
N PHE A 284 -9.59 -27.14 20.68
CA PHE A 284 -9.96 -26.37 21.87
C PHE A 284 -10.67 -25.07 21.47
N VAL A 285 -10.15 -24.32 20.49
CA VAL A 285 -10.75 -23.10 19.97
C VAL A 285 -12.14 -23.37 19.42
N VAL A 286 -12.28 -24.38 18.51
CA VAL A 286 -13.55 -24.74 17.90
C VAL A 286 -14.58 -25.17 18.94
N SER A 287 -14.17 -25.97 19.97
CA SER A 287 -15.07 -26.37 21.07
C SER A 287 -15.58 -25.15 21.85
N GLY A 288 -14.72 -24.14 22.07
CA GLY A 288 -15.11 -22.88 22.71
C GLY A 288 -16.16 -22.12 21.88
N MET A 289 -15.93 -21.98 20.59
CA MET A 289 -16.85 -21.30 19.67
C MET A 289 -18.22 -22.01 19.60
N MET A 290 -18.22 -23.36 19.52
CA MET A 290 -19.46 -24.14 19.54
C MET A 290 -20.22 -23.97 20.87
N THR A 291 -19.51 -23.89 21.98
CA THR A 291 -20.11 -23.64 23.29
C THR A 291 -20.77 -22.26 23.34
N ASP A 292 -20.12 -21.24 22.80
CA ASP A 292 -20.64 -19.89 22.73
C ASP A 292 -21.86 -19.80 21.80
N PHE A 293 -21.79 -20.47 20.65
CA PHE A 293 -22.93 -20.57 19.70
C PHE A 293 -24.16 -21.24 20.36
N ASN A 294 -23.96 -22.34 21.07
CA ASN A 294 -25.02 -23.02 21.82
C ASN A 294 -25.62 -22.18 22.95
N ARG A 295 -24.91 -21.15 23.40
CA ARG A 295 -25.38 -20.14 24.39
C ARG A 295 -26.07 -18.94 23.72
N GLY A 296 -26.23 -18.97 22.39
CA GLY A 296 -26.96 -17.94 21.63
C GLY A 296 -26.08 -16.80 21.09
N LYS A 297 -24.74 -16.92 21.13
CA LYS A 297 -23.85 -15.99 20.44
C LYS A 297 -23.78 -16.32 18.94
N ASN A 298 -23.42 -15.34 18.11
CA ASN A 298 -23.20 -15.56 16.68
C ASN A 298 -21.76 -15.99 16.42
N TRP A 299 -21.50 -16.64 15.27
CA TRP A 299 -20.15 -17.00 14.83
C TRP A 299 -19.25 -15.76 14.69
N ARG A 300 -19.81 -14.66 14.15
CA ARG A 300 -19.11 -13.37 13.99
C ARG A 300 -18.68 -12.70 15.29
N ASP A 301 -19.17 -13.15 16.45
CA ASP A 301 -18.76 -12.61 17.75
C ASP A 301 -17.42 -13.19 18.21
N ASN A 302 -16.83 -14.10 17.43
CA ASN A 302 -15.56 -14.74 17.72
C ASN A 302 -14.45 -14.26 16.79
N ALA A 303 -13.24 -14.08 17.34
CA ALA A 303 -12.04 -13.81 16.57
C ALA A 303 -10.87 -14.63 17.08
N VAL A 304 -10.05 -15.15 16.15
CA VAL A 304 -8.81 -15.89 16.47
C VAL A 304 -7.64 -15.10 15.94
N LEU A 305 -6.72 -14.74 16.84
CA LEU A 305 -5.50 -14.01 16.50
C LEU A 305 -4.29 -14.95 16.57
N TYR A 306 -3.45 -14.91 15.57
CA TYR A 306 -2.21 -15.69 15.51
C TYR A 306 -1.04 -14.84 14.99
N ARG A 307 0.19 -15.29 15.27
CA ARG A 307 1.41 -14.55 14.94
C ARG A 307 1.87 -14.79 13.50
N MET A 308 1.69 -15.99 12.97
CA MET A 308 2.17 -16.41 11.66
C MET A 308 1.03 -17.01 10.85
N ASN A 309 0.95 -16.67 9.56
CA ASN A 309 -0.11 -17.18 8.67
C ASN A 309 -0.16 -18.72 8.60
N ALA A 310 0.98 -19.40 8.74
CA ALA A 310 1.00 -20.87 8.76
C ALA A 310 0.15 -21.48 9.90
N GLN A 311 -0.10 -20.76 10.99
CA GLN A 311 -0.92 -21.21 12.10
C GLN A 311 -2.41 -21.30 11.74
N SER A 312 -2.86 -20.57 10.70
CA SER A 312 -4.26 -20.63 10.26
C SER A 312 -4.65 -22.02 9.73
N ASN A 313 -3.71 -22.79 9.14
CA ASN A 313 -4.02 -24.04 8.48
C ASN A 313 -4.72 -25.07 9.39
N ALA A 314 -4.24 -25.27 10.62
CA ALA A 314 -4.85 -26.19 11.58
C ALA A 314 -6.23 -25.69 12.03
N LEU A 315 -6.37 -24.38 12.24
CA LEU A 315 -7.63 -23.72 12.59
C LEU A 315 -8.66 -23.84 11.48
N GLU A 316 -8.28 -23.51 10.22
CA GLU A 316 -9.16 -23.62 9.06
C GLU A 316 -9.65 -25.05 8.86
N TYR A 317 -8.75 -26.04 8.99
CA TYR A 317 -9.12 -27.44 8.89
C TYR A 317 -10.15 -27.83 9.94
N ALA A 318 -9.95 -27.42 11.20
CA ALA A 318 -10.85 -27.71 12.30
C ALA A 318 -12.21 -27.00 12.15
N LEU A 319 -12.24 -25.73 11.70
CA LEU A 319 -13.46 -24.97 11.42
C LEU A 319 -14.27 -25.61 10.29
N LYS A 320 -13.63 -25.95 9.14
CA LYS A 320 -14.27 -26.62 8.00
C LYS A 320 -14.88 -27.96 8.41
N ARG A 321 -14.13 -28.77 9.16
CA ARG A 321 -14.58 -30.08 9.62
C ARG A 321 -15.83 -30.02 10.50
N ASN A 322 -15.99 -28.92 11.25
CA ASN A 322 -17.13 -28.70 12.14
C ASN A 322 -18.24 -27.81 11.51
N GLY A 323 -18.12 -27.47 10.22
CA GLY A 323 -19.12 -26.66 9.50
C GLY A 323 -19.28 -25.23 10.03
N ILE A 324 -18.24 -24.67 10.67
CA ILE A 324 -18.24 -23.30 11.19
C ILE A 324 -17.82 -22.34 10.08
N PRO A 325 -18.64 -21.35 9.72
CA PRO A 325 -18.26 -20.33 8.76
C PRO A 325 -17.14 -19.46 9.33
N TYR A 326 -16.15 -19.12 8.50
CA TYR A 326 -15.03 -18.29 8.90
C TYR A 326 -14.49 -17.47 7.74
N GLN A 327 -13.79 -16.38 8.06
CA GLN A 327 -13.04 -15.57 7.13
C GLN A 327 -11.60 -15.44 7.60
N VAL A 328 -10.63 -15.64 6.71
CA VAL A 328 -9.21 -15.39 6.99
C VAL A 328 -8.86 -13.99 6.52
N VAL A 329 -8.50 -13.12 7.45
CA VAL A 329 -8.01 -11.78 7.14
C VAL A 329 -6.52 -11.86 6.84
N GLY A 330 -6.08 -11.29 5.71
CA GLY A 330 -4.69 -11.36 5.25
C GLY A 330 -4.36 -12.60 4.39
N GLY A 331 -5.39 -13.25 3.82
CA GLY A 331 -5.24 -14.30 2.79
C GLY A 331 -4.78 -13.75 1.44
N MET A 332 -4.81 -14.58 0.38
CA MET A 332 -4.49 -14.13 -0.99
C MET A 332 -5.50 -13.07 -1.42
N LYS A 333 -5.01 -11.87 -1.70
CA LYS A 333 -5.84 -10.73 -2.09
C LYS A 333 -6.44 -10.95 -3.48
N PHE A 334 -7.64 -10.41 -3.71
CA PHE A 334 -8.24 -10.36 -5.03
C PHE A 334 -7.30 -9.72 -6.06
N PHE A 335 -6.71 -8.57 -5.70
CA PHE A 335 -5.78 -7.83 -6.55
C PHE A 335 -4.42 -8.50 -6.77
N ASP A 336 -4.09 -9.57 -6.02
CA ASP A 336 -2.87 -10.37 -6.21
C ASP A 336 -3.03 -11.51 -7.22
N ARG A 337 -4.27 -11.80 -7.64
CA ARG A 337 -4.54 -12.83 -8.67
C ARG A 337 -3.90 -12.44 -9.99
N ALA A 338 -3.35 -13.45 -10.70
CA ALA A 338 -2.53 -13.20 -11.89
C ALA A 338 -3.29 -12.44 -12.99
N GLU A 339 -4.54 -12.86 -13.26
CA GLU A 339 -5.42 -12.24 -14.26
C GLU A 339 -5.84 -10.80 -13.89
N VAL A 340 -6.05 -10.54 -12.60
CA VAL A 340 -6.36 -9.20 -12.10
C VAL A 340 -5.12 -8.30 -12.23
N LYS A 341 -3.94 -8.78 -11.83
CA LYS A 341 -2.66 -8.06 -12.03
C LYS A 341 -2.37 -7.81 -13.51
N ASP A 342 -2.78 -8.70 -14.41
CA ASP A 342 -2.63 -8.48 -15.86
C ASP A 342 -3.51 -7.32 -16.33
N MET A 343 -4.77 -7.29 -15.94
CA MET A 343 -5.68 -6.20 -16.30
C MET A 343 -5.25 -4.87 -15.66
N LEU A 344 -4.82 -4.88 -14.40
CA LEU A 344 -4.26 -3.70 -13.75
C LEU A 344 -2.98 -3.21 -14.45
N ALA A 345 -2.16 -4.12 -15.00
CA ALA A 345 -0.99 -3.73 -15.77
C ALA A 345 -1.35 -3.07 -17.12
N TYR A 346 -2.46 -3.51 -17.76
CA TYR A 346 -3.00 -2.77 -18.91
C TYR A 346 -3.42 -1.37 -18.53
N LEU A 347 -4.24 -1.23 -17.50
CA LEU A 347 -4.73 0.05 -17.02
C LEU A 347 -3.57 1.00 -16.63
N ALA A 348 -2.57 0.45 -15.91
CA ALA A 348 -1.41 1.23 -15.48
C ALA A 348 -0.54 1.67 -16.67
N LEU A 349 -0.29 0.78 -17.67
CA LEU A 349 0.48 1.15 -18.87
C LEU A 349 -0.26 2.18 -19.74
N ILE A 350 -1.58 2.08 -19.82
CA ILE A 350 -2.41 3.07 -20.51
C ILE A 350 -2.31 4.44 -19.81
N ASN A 351 -2.35 4.46 -18.49
CA ASN A 351 -2.21 5.68 -17.71
C ASN A 351 -0.79 6.26 -17.78
N ASN A 352 0.23 5.42 -17.71
CA ASN A 352 1.65 5.79 -17.75
C ASN A 352 2.41 4.96 -18.79
N PRO A 353 2.52 5.42 -20.05
CA PRO A 353 3.24 4.69 -21.11
C PRO A 353 4.75 4.55 -20.89
N ALA A 354 5.34 5.21 -19.91
CA ALA A 354 6.75 5.05 -19.55
C ALA A 354 7.02 3.83 -18.64
N ASP A 355 5.99 3.14 -18.17
CA ASP A 355 6.13 1.99 -17.28
C ASP A 355 6.53 0.71 -18.02
N ASP A 356 7.81 0.52 -18.22
CA ASP A 356 8.39 -0.64 -18.89
C ASP A 356 8.13 -1.97 -18.12
N LEU A 357 7.93 -1.92 -16.81
CA LEU A 357 7.62 -3.11 -16.01
C LEU A 357 6.22 -3.65 -16.36
N ARG A 358 5.23 -2.76 -16.46
CA ARG A 358 3.86 -3.11 -16.86
C ARG A 358 3.81 -3.53 -18.32
N LEU A 359 4.54 -2.85 -19.19
CA LEU A 359 4.66 -3.22 -20.60
C LEU A 359 5.16 -4.66 -20.76
N ARG A 360 6.28 -5.02 -20.13
CA ARG A 360 6.85 -6.37 -20.21
C ARG A 360 5.90 -7.45 -19.70
N ARG A 361 5.03 -7.12 -18.74
CA ARG A 361 4.02 -8.05 -18.25
C ARG A 361 2.98 -8.40 -19.29
N ILE A 362 2.49 -7.43 -20.03
CA ILE A 362 1.29 -7.58 -20.88
C ILE A 362 1.56 -7.67 -22.38
N ILE A 363 2.74 -7.33 -22.85
CA ILE A 363 3.05 -7.23 -24.30
C ILE A 363 2.72 -8.54 -25.06
N ASN A 364 2.83 -9.67 -24.42
CA ASN A 364 2.47 -11.01 -24.97
C ASN A 364 1.42 -11.74 -24.12
N THR A 365 0.63 -11.02 -23.36
CA THR A 365 -0.48 -11.55 -22.54
C THR A 365 -1.77 -10.76 -22.85
N PRO A 366 -2.72 -11.35 -23.64
CA PRO A 366 -2.71 -12.69 -24.26
C PRO A 366 -1.62 -12.84 -25.35
N ALA A 367 -1.39 -14.07 -25.78
CA ALA A 367 -0.34 -14.39 -26.75
C ALA A 367 -0.51 -13.64 -28.07
N ARG A 368 0.48 -12.82 -28.44
CA ARG A 368 0.52 -12.02 -29.67
C ARG A 368 1.65 -12.42 -30.62
N GLY A 369 2.33 -13.54 -30.33
CA GLY A 369 3.49 -13.98 -31.08
C GLY A 369 4.72 -13.06 -30.93
N ILE A 370 4.78 -12.30 -29.83
CA ILE A 370 5.94 -11.49 -29.45
C ILE A 370 6.77 -12.31 -28.45
N GLY A 371 7.86 -12.90 -28.92
CA GLY A 371 8.73 -13.75 -28.10
C GLY A 371 9.66 -12.93 -27.20
N ASN A 372 10.13 -13.55 -26.09
CA ASN A 372 11.02 -12.92 -25.12
C ASN A 372 12.27 -12.30 -25.76
N ALA A 373 12.87 -12.94 -26.75
CA ALA A 373 14.03 -12.38 -27.47
C ALA A 373 13.73 -11.04 -28.17
N SER A 374 12.48 -10.81 -28.63
CA SER A 374 12.08 -9.52 -29.20
C SER A 374 11.92 -8.48 -28.12
N VAL A 375 11.36 -8.86 -26.97
CA VAL A 375 11.21 -7.98 -25.80
C VAL A 375 12.57 -7.56 -25.26
N GLU A 376 13.52 -8.49 -25.12
CA GLU A 376 14.90 -8.21 -24.69
C GLU A 376 15.63 -7.25 -25.65
N ARG A 377 15.43 -7.40 -26.96
CA ARG A 377 16.00 -6.45 -27.95
C ARG A 377 15.39 -5.06 -27.82
N VAL A 378 14.09 -4.97 -27.63
CA VAL A 378 13.41 -3.67 -27.37
C VAL A 378 13.98 -3.04 -26.13
N GLN A 379 14.13 -3.80 -25.03
CA GLN A 379 14.70 -3.32 -23.78
C GLN A 379 16.14 -2.81 -23.97
N THR A 380 16.97 -3.54 -24.71
CA THR A 380 18.34 -3.12 -25.00
C THR A 380 18.36 -1.81 -25.79
N LEU A 381 17.57 -1.70 -26.84
CA LEU A 381 17.48 -0.48 -27.65
C LEU A 381 16.95 0.72 -26.86
N ALA A 382 15.96 0.50 -26.00
CA ALA A 382 15.41 1.53 -25.12
C ALA A 382 16.47 2.05 -24.16
N ALA A 383 17.23 1.14 -23.51
CA ALA A 383 18.31 1.47 -22.60
C ALA A 383 19.48 2.20 -23.29
N GLU A 384 19.85 1.79 -24.50
CA GLU A 384 20.90 2.46 -25.29
C GLU A 384 20.52 3.90 -25.70
N GLN A 385 19.24 4.17 -25.84
CA GLN A 385 18.74 5.49 -26.24
C GLN A 385 18.25 6.34 -25.06
N GLY A 386 18.15 5.76 -23.86
CA GLY A 386 17.60 6.44 -22.68
C GLY A 386 16.14 6.83 -22.84
N VAL A 387 15.32 5.99 -23.49
CA VAL A 387 13.88 6.21 -23.73
C VAL A 387 13.06 5.04 -23.24
N PRO A 388 11.76 5.23 -22.91
CA PRO A 388 10.85 4.13 -22.58
C PRO A 388 10.73 3.11 -23.73
N MET A 389 10.49 1.83 -23.38
CA MET A 389 10.29 0.77 -24.37
C MET A 389 9.14 1.07 -25.35
N MET A 390 8.07 1.74 -24.90
CA MET A 390 6.97 2.17 -25.79
C MET A 390 7.45 3.04 -26.94
N THR A 391 8.44 3.91 -26.73
CA THR A 391 9.03 4.73 -27.81
C THR A 391 9.66 3.86 -28.88
N VAL A 392 10.40 2.81 -28.49
CA VAL A 392 11.00 1.85 -29.42
C VAL A 392 9.94 1.01 -30.11
N LEU A 393 8.85 0.63 -29.41
CA LEU A 393 7.75 -0.12 -30.02
C LEU A 393 7.06 0.65 -31.16
N ARG A 394 6.81 1.94 -30.94
CA ARG A 394 6.16 2.84 -31.94
C ARG A 394 6.96 2.94 -33.23
N ALA A 395 8.26 2.82 -33.15
CA ALA A 395 9.19 2.94 -34.29
C ALA A 395 9.89 1.59 -34.61
N ALA A 396 9.27 0.44 -34.23
CA ALA A 396 9.93 -0.87 -34.31
C ALA A 396 10.40 -1.23 -35.76
N GLY A 397 9.72 -0.74 -36.78
CA GLY A 397 10.09 -0.94 -38.19
C GLY A 397 11.40 -0.27 -38.61
N GLU A 398 11.83 0.77 -37.89
CA GLU A 398 13.08 1.49 -38.16
C GLU A 398 14.32 0.72 -37.66
N TYR A 399 14.15 -0.23 -36.73
CA TYR A 399 15.24 -1.00 -36.17
C TYR A 399 15.45 -2.34 -36.87
N ALA A 400 16.60 -2.52 -37.52
CA ALA A 400 16.96 -3.77 -38.20
C ALA A 400 16.85 -5.01 -37.28
N ALA A 401 17.17 -4.86 -36.02
CA ALA A 401 17.09 -5.94 -34.99
C ALA A 401 15.66 -6.39 -34.68
N LEU A 402 14.63 -5.56 -34.93
CA LEU A 402 13.23 -5.84 -34.64
C LEU A 402 12.40 -6.17 -35.92
N LYS A 403 12.97 -6.17 -37.08
CA LYS A 403 12.27 -6.28 -38.38
C LYS A 403 11.28 -7.44 -38.46
N THR A 404 11.56 -8.59 -37.87
CA THR A 404 10.68 -9.78 -37.88
C THR A 404 9.47 -9.66 -36.96
N ALA A 405 9.55 -8.81 -35.94
CA ALA A 405 8.50 -8.61 -34.95
C ALA A 405 7.83 -7.22 -35.10
N ALA A 406 8.37 -6.34 -35.93
CA ALA A 406 8.01 -4.92 -36.01
C ALA A 406 6.50 -4.69 -36.12
N ALA A 407 5.83 -5.31 -37.08
CA ALA A 407 4.39 -5.11 -37.27
C ALA A 407 3.54 -5.51 -36.07
N ARG A 408 3.98 -6.51 -35.28
CA ARG A 408 3.28 -6.93 -34.04
C ARG A 408 3.55 -5.99 -32.91
N LEU A 409 4.78 -5.46 -32.80
CA LEU A 409 5.19 -4.49 -31.80
C LEU A 409 4.46 -3.16 -32.03
N GLU A 410 4.47 -2.66 -33.25
CA GLU A 410 3.76 -1.43 -33.64
C GLU A 410 2.25 -1.55 -33.45
N LYS A 411 1.65 -2.72 -33.78
CA LYS A 411 0.23 -2.96 -33.56
C LYS A 411 -0.12 -2.92 -32.07
N PHE A 412 0.75 -3.48 -31.22
CA PHE A 412 0.55 -3.41 -29.76
C PHE A 412 0.66 -1.96 -29.28
N ALA A 413 1.68 -1.22 -29.72
CA ALA A 413 1.85 0.19 -29.36
C ALA A 413 0.64 1.03 -29.79
N ALA A 414 0.18 0.88 -31.03
CA ALA A 414 -0.99 1.60 -31.53
C ALA A 414 -2.28 1.30 -30.73
N MET A 415 -2.44 0.06 -30.25
CA MET A 415 -3.55 -0.32 -29.37
C MET A 415 -3.48 0.43 -28.04
N ILE A 416 -2.31 0.47 -27.39
CA ILE A 416 -2.12 1.19 -26.14
C ILE A 416 -2.34 2.70 -26.33
N ASP A 417 -1.81 3.28 -27.40
CA ASP A 417 -1.97 4.70 -27.71
C ASP A 417 -3.46 5.06 -27.94
N ALA A 418 -4.19 4.26 -28.69
CA ALA A 418 -5.63 4.47 -28.90
C ALA A 418 -6.44 4.37 -27.60
N LEU A 419 -6.06 3.45 -26.70
CA LEU A 419 -6.68 3.34 -25.39
C LEU A 419 -6.30 4.50 -24.47
N HIS A 420 -5.06 4.98 -24.52
CA HIS A 420 -4.62 6.17 -23.79
C HIS A 420 -5.44 7.41 -24.19
N ASP A 421 -5.62 7.63 -25.49
CA ASP A 421 -6.42 8.75 -26.02
C ASP A 421 -7.90 8.64 -25.58
N ALA A 422 -8.45 7.43 -25.52
CA ALA A 422 -9.84 7.19 -25.12
C ALA A 422 -10.09 7.31 -23.59
N ALA A 423 -9.07 7.21 -22.77
CA ALA A 423 -9.21 7.16 -21.30
C ALA A 423 -9.80 8.44 -20.71
N GLY A 424 -9.58 9.60 -21.34
CA GLY A 424 -10.10 10.89 -20.88
C GLY A 424 -11.54 11.19 -21.32
N ASP A 425 -12.03 10.51 -22.36
CA ASP A 425 -13.31 10.80 -23.02
C ASP A 425 -14.42 9.78 -22.67
N THR A 426 -14.07 8.68 -21.99
CA THR A 426 -14.98 7.55 -21.73
C THR A 426 -15.16 7.38 -20.22
N GLU A 427 -16.38 7.11 -19.77
CA GLU A 427 -16.65 6.74 -18.37
C GLU A 427 -15.82 5.52 -17.98
N LEU A 428 -15.26 5.50 -16.77
CA LEU A 428 -14.26 4.51 -16.34
C LEU A 428 -14.74 3.05 -16.45
N ALA A 429 -16.02 2.77 -16.17
CA ALA A 429 -16.58 1.43 -16.27
C ALA A 429 -16.70 0.97 -17.73
N ASP A 430 -17.13 1.86 -18.65
CA ASP A 430 -17.21 1.59 -20.08
C ASP A 430 -15.82 1.54 -20.72
N PHE A 431 -14.90 2.37 -20.22
CA PHE A 431 -13.50 2.33 -20.61
C PHE A 431 -12.85 0.97 -20.26
N TYR A 432 -13.16 0.41 -19.09
CA TYR A 432 -12.67 -0.91 -18.73
C TYR A 432 -13.14 -2.00 -19.70
N ASP A 433 -14.41 -1.97 -20.13
CA ASP A 433 -14.92 -2.90 -21.14
C ASP A 433 -14.17 -2.73 -22.47
N LEU A 434 -13.90 -1.50 -22.89
CA LEU A 434 -13.11 -1.22 -24.09
C LEU A 434 -11.70 -1.82 -24.00
N VAL A 435 -11.04 -1.70 -22.83
CA VAL A 435 -9.73 -2.31 -22.59
C VAL A 435 -9.82 -3.85 -22.68
N CYS A 436 -10.82 -4.46 -22.07
CA CYS A 436 -11.06 -5.90 -22.13
C CYS A 436 -11.25 -6.40 -23.56
N GLU A 437 -12.03 -5.66 -24.38
CA GLU A 437 -12.31 -6.01 -25.79
C GLU A 437 -11.05 -5.84 -26.65
N GLN A 438 -10.43 -4.65 -26.62
CA GLN A 438 -9.29 -4.34 -27.50
C GLN A 438 -8.04 -5.13 -27.17
N SER A 439 -7.79 -5.40 -25.88
CA SER A 439 -6.68 -6.27 -25.46
C SER A 439 -6.85 -7.70 -25.94
N GLY A 440 -8.08 -8.16 -26.17
CA GLY A 440 -8.43 -9.53 -26.48
C GLY A 440 -8.28 -10.49 -25.29
N TYR A 441 -8.17 -9.97 -24.07
CA TYR A 441 -7.87 -10.77 -22.87
C TYR A 441 -9.04 -11.69 -22.53
N LEU A 442 -10.27 -11.18 -22.48
CA LEU A 442 -11.47 -12.00 -22.22
C LEU A 442 -11.64 -13.10 -23.26
N ARG A 443 -11.53 -12.74 -24.55
CA ARG A 443 -11.65 -13.70 -25.65
C ARG A 443 -10.64 -14.85 -25.54
N ALA A 444 -9.40 -14.54 -25.15
CA ALA A 444 -8.36 -15.54 -24.97
C ALA A 444 -8.65 -16.51 -23.80
N LEU A 445 -9.38 -16.08 -22.77
CA LEU A 445 -9.85 -16.93 -21.68
C LEU A 445 -11.06 -17.77 -22.11
N GLU A 446 -12.00 -17.20 -22.86
CA GLU A 446 -13.17 -17.90 -23.40
C GLU A 446 -12.76 -19.02 -24.38
N ASP A 447 -11.81 -18.75 -25.28
CA ASP A 447 -11.31 -19.71 -26.28
C ASP A 447 -10.65 -20.94 -25.62
N LYS A 448 -10.10 -20.83 -24.41
CA LYS A 448 -9.54 -21.97 -23.67
C LYS A 448 -10.61 -22.87 -23.07
N GLY A 449 -11.71 -22.31 -22.55
CA GLY A 449 -12.93 -22.99 -22.11
C GLY A 449 -12.79 -23.96 -20.92
N ASP A 450 -11.60 -24.11 -20.33
CA ASP A 450 -11.39 -24.95 -19.16
C ASP A 450 -11.91 -24.30 -17.86
N MET A 451 -12.00 -25.10 -16.79
CA MET A 451 -12.57 -24.66 -15.53
C MET A 451 -11.75 -23.52 -14.87
N GLU A 452 -10.43 -23.57 -15.03
CA GLU A 452 -9.52 -22.55 -14.51
C GLU A 452 -9.70 -21.22 -15.25
N SER A 453 -9.79 -21.26 -16.59
CA SER A 453 -10.01 -20.05 -17.40
C SER A 453 -11.38 -19.41 -17.14
N ARG A 454 -12.41 -20.21 -16.82
CA ARG A 454 -13.73 -19.67 -16.38
C ARG A 454 -13.62 -18.89 -15.06
N GLY A 455 -12.93 -19.45 -14.06
CA GLY A 455 -12.70 -18.75 -12.80
C GLY A 455 -11.88 -17.45 -12.99
N ARG A 456 -10.90 -17.45 -13.91
CA ARG A 456 -10.14 -16.24 -14.27
C ARG A 456 -11.03 -15.21 -14.97
N LEU A 457 -11.91 -15.63 -15.85
CA LEU A 457 -12.87 -14.77 -16.53
C LEU A 457 -13.81 -14.08 -15.51
N GLU A 458 -14.34 -14.85 -14.54
CA GLU A 458 -15.14 -14.30 -13.44
C GLU A 458 -14.35 -13.25 -12.64
N ASN A 459 -13.08 -13.47 -12.35
CA ASN A 459 -12.24 -12.51 -11.65
C ASN A 459 -12.00 -11.22 -12.46
N VAL A 460 -11.85 -11.31 -13.78
CA VAL A 460 -11.72 -10.12 -14.64
C VAL A 460 -13.04 -9.34 -14.68
N GLN A 461 -14.18 -10.03 -14.70
CA GLN A 461 -15.51 -9.38 -14.62
C GLN A 461 -15.75 -8.73 -13.24
N GLU A 462 -15.30 -9.38 -12.15
CA GLU A 462 -15.39 -8.83 -10.80
C GLU A 462 -14.57 -7.55 -10.63
N LEU A 463 -13.48 -7.38 -11.38
CA LEU A 463 -12.73 -6.11 -11.37
C LEU A 463 -13.59 -4.93 -11.87
N LYS A 464 -14.52 -5.17 -12.79
CA LYS A 464 -15.50 -4.13 -13.19
C LYS A 464 -16.43 -3.76 -12.04
N SER A 465 -16.87 -4.74 -11.25
CA SER A 465 -17.68 -4.48 -10.05
C SER A 465 -16.93 -3.61 -9.03
N ASN A 466 -15.61 -3.82 -8.88
CA ASN A 466 -14.78 -2.96 -8.04
C ASN A 466 -14.67 -1.53 -8.60
N ILE A 467 -14.60 -1.35 -9.93
CA ILE A 467 -14.63 -0.03 -10.57
C ILE A 467 -15.96 0.68 -10.29
N LEU A 468 -17.07 -0.03 -10.43
CA LEU A 468 -18.40 0.53 -10.14
C LEU A 468 -18.53 0.91 -8.66
N ALA A 469 -18.07 0.05 -7.75
CA ALA A 469 -18.07 0.36 -6.32
C ALA A 469 -17.20 1.57 -5.97
N PHE A 470 -16.06 1.75 -6.67
CA PHE A 470 -15.23 2.94 -6.56
C PHE A 470 -16.01 4.21 -7.00
N LEU A 471 -16.70 4.16 -8.13
CA LEU A 471 -17.48 5.28 -8.64
C LEU A 471 -18.71 5.59 -7.74
N ASP A 472 -19.38 4.57 -7.23
CA ASP A 472 -20.52 4.70 -6.30
C ASP A 472 -20.09 5.35 -4.96
N GLY A 473 -18.83 5.23 -4.59
CA GLY A 473 -18.23 5.91 -3.43
C GLY A 473 -18.01 7.42 -3.62
N GLU A 474 -18.43 7.98 -4.76
CA GLU A 474 -18.26 9.40 -5.12
C GLU A 474 -16.82 9.90 -4.90
N PRO A 475 -15.81 9.27 -5.54
CA PRO A 475 -14.43 9.66 -5.32
C PRO A 475 -14.19 11.08 -5.84
N GLU A 476 -13.34 11.86 -5.15
CA GLU A 476 -12.93 13.19 -5.63
C GLU A 476 -12.24 13.15 -7.00
N ASP A 477 -11.63 12.02 -7.33
CA ASP A 477 -10.96 11.74 -8.59
C ASP A 477 -11.52 10.46 -9.21
N ALA A 478 -12.63 10.59 -9.94
CA ALA A 478 -13.31 9.50 -10.65
C ALA A 478 -12.60 9.07 -11.95
N THR A 479 -11.29 9.29 -12.05
CA THR A 479 -10.48 8.96 -13.22
C THR A 479 -9.81 7.59 -13.11
N LEU A 480 -9.20 7.12 -14.21
CA LEU A 480 -8.36 5.94 -14.23
C LEU A 480 -7.21 6.05 -13.21
N ALA A 481 -6.57 7.22 -13.13
CA ALA A 481 -5.49 7.47 -12.17
C ALA A 481 -5.99 7.37 -10.72
N GLY A 482 -7.17 7.91 -10.41
CA GLY A 482 -7.81 7.82 -9.10
C GLY A 482 -8.07 6.38 -8.68
N PHE A 483 -8.65 5.57 -9.57
CA PHE A 483 -8.89 4.15 -9.34
C PHE A 483 -7.59 3.35 -9.10
N LEU A 484 -6.57 3.57 -9.92
CA LEU A 484 -5.26 2.92 -9.75
C LEU A 484 -4.59 3.29 -8.41
N ASN A 485 -4.74 4.55 -7.98
CA ASN A 485 -4.24 4.99 -6.67
C ASN A 485 -4.97 4.30 -5.52
N GLU A 486 -6.30 4.17 -5.60
CA GLU A 486 -7.08 3.48 -4.57
C GLU A 486 -6.64 2.03 -4.44
N ILE A 487 -6.52 1.30 -5.55
CA ILE A 487 -6.05 -0.09 -5.52
C ILE A 487 -4.62 -0.20 -4.97
N ALA A 488 -3.71 0.67 -5.39
CA ALA A 488 -2.33 0.64 -4.91
C ALA A 488 -2.23 0.86 -3.39
N LEU A 489 -3.13 1.65 -2.83
CA LEU A 489 -3.19 1.95 -1.40
C LEU A 489 -4.09 0.99 -0.60
N TYR A 490 -4.73 0.03 -1.27
CA TYR A 490 -5.62 -0.94 -0.63
C TYR A 490 -4.85 -1.89 0.29
N THR A 491 -5.33 -2.06 1.51
CA THR A 491 -4.70 -2.90 2.53
C THR A 491 -5.54 -4.15 2.86
N ASP A 492 -4.94 -5.16 3.50
CA ASP A 492 -5.64 -6.39 3.91
C ASP A 492 -6.80 -6.12 4.88
N LEU A 493 -6.72 -5.05 5.65
CA LEU A 493 -7.76 -4.66 6.61
C LEU A 493 -9.00 -4.08 5.90
N ASP A 494 -8.83 -3.54 4.70
CA ASP A 494 -9.93 -2.94 3.94
C ASP A 494 -10.85 -4.02 3.33
N SER A 495 -10.34 -5.24 3.12
CA SER A 495 -11.10 -6.40 2.62
C SER A 495 -11.92 -7.13 3.68
N ALA A 496 -11.74 -6.83 4.96
CA ALA A 496 -12.46 -7.47 6.05
C ALA A 496 -13.86 -6.87 6.22
N SER A 497 -14.81 -7.28 5.38
CA SER A 497 -16.22 -6.95 5.60
C SER A 497 -16.78 -7.81 6.74
N THR A 498 -17.44 -7.18 7.70
CA THR A 498 -18.09 -7.87 8.84
C THR A 498 -19.45 -8.45 8.49
N ASP A 499 -19.95 -8.25 7.26
CA ASP A 499 -21.35 -8.53 6.91
C ASP A 499 -21.62 -9.98 6.46
N ASN A 500 -20.58 -10.80 6.25
CA ASN A 500 -20.71 -12.14 5.70
C ASN A 500 -20.25 -13.30 6.63
N CYS A 501 -20.14 -13.09 7.95
CA CYS A 501 -19.83 -14.16 8.91
C CYS A 501 -20.95 -14.42 9.90
#